data_85092bf0b20e294da68ac07a3e490b4b
#
_entry.id   85092bf0b20e294da68ac07a3e490b4b
#
_cell.length_a   1.000
_cell.length_b   1.000
_cell.length_c   1.000
_cell.angle_alpha   90.00
_cell.angle_beta   90.00
_cell.angle_gamma   90.00
#
_symmetry.space_group_name_H-M   'P 1'
#
loop_
_entity.id
_entity.type
_entity.pdbx_description
1 polymer ?
#
loop_
_entity_poly.entity_id
_entity_poly.type
_entity_poly.pdbx_seq_one_letter_code
_entity_poly.pdbx_strand_id
1 'polypeptide(L)'
;MNKLPERIRIKDIARLADVSVGTVDRVIHSRSGVSEASKKRVEEILKQLDYQPNMYASALASNKKYTFICLLPEHLEGEYWTAVELGIHEAIATYSDFNTSVKINYYDPYDYHSFVDASETIITLQPDGVMVAPTAPQYTKGFTDQLHTLDIPYIYIDSNIKDVPPLAFFGQNSRQSGYFAARMLMLLARDEKEIVIFRKIHEGIVGSNQQENREIGFRQYMEEY
;
A
#
# COMPACT_ATOMS: atom_id res chain seq x y z
N MET A 1 -21.42 11.39 39.50
CA MET A 1 -21.13 10.99 38.11
C MET A 1 -19.64 11.23 37.87
N ASN A 2 -18.80 10.21 37.85
CA ASN A 2 -17.39 10.35 37.51
C ASN A 2 -17.30 10.75 36.05
N LYS A 3 -16.80 11.95 35.73
CA LYS A 3 -16.46 12.33 34.36
C LYS A 3 -15.46 11.31 33.83
N LEU A 4 -15.79 10.68 32.70
CA LEU A 4 -14.81 9.91 31.93
C LEU A 4 -13.62 10.82 31.58
N PRO A 5 -12.39 10.34 31.71
CA PRO A 5 -11.22 11.13 31.36
C PRO A 5 -11.27 11.50 29.87
N GLU A 6 -10.74 12.65 29.51
CA GLU A 6 -10.71 13.22 28.16
C GLU A 6 -10.08 12.25 27.11
N ARG A 7 -9.35 11.23 27.60
CA ARG A 7 -8.77 10.13 26.79
C ARG A 7 -8.94 8.81 27.53
N ILE A 8 -9.77 7.92 26.98
CA ILE A 8 -10.03 6.59 27.53
C ILE A 8 -8.78 5.71 27.34
N ARG A 9 -8.38 5.02 28.39
CA ARG A 9 -7.23 4.09 28.39
C ARG A 9 -7.69 2.65 28.56
N ILE A 10 -6.88 1.68 28.16
CA ILE A 10 -7.16 0.24 28.31
C ILE A 10 -7.55 -0.12 29.75
N LYS A 11 -6.93 0.52 30.75
CA LYS A 11 -7.28 0.31 32.17
C LYS A 11 -8.70 0.77 32.55
N ASP A 12 -9.22 1.77 31.85
CA ASP A 12 -10.59 2.25 32.09
C ASP A 12 -11.61 1.27 31.52
N ILE A 13 -11.31 0.71 30.34
CA ILE A 13 -12.09 -0.36 29.71
C ILE A 13 -12.08 -1.63 30.59
N ALA A 14 -10.91 -2.03 31.11
CA ALA A 14 -10.76 -3.16 32.01
C ALA A 14 -11.64 -3.04 33.24
N ARG A 15 -11.65 -1.83 33.84
CA ARG A 15 -12.50 -1.51 35.00
C ARG A 15 -14.00 -1.59 34.65
N LEU A 16 -14.40 -1.02 33.50
CA LEU A 16 -15.81 -1.00 33.07
C LEU A 16 -16.33 -2.40 32.70
N ALA A 17 -15.48 -3.22 32.08
CA ALA A 17 -15.82 -4.59 31.69
C ALA A 17 -15.63 -5.60 32.82
N ASP A 18 -15.14 -5.19 33.99
CA ASP A 18 -14.80 -6.06 35.14
C ASP A 18 -13.90 -7.23 34.74
N VAL A 19 -12.78 -6.90 34.08
CA VAL A 19 -11.76 -7.86 33.64
C VAL A 19 -10.35 -7.30 33.85
N SER A 20 -9.32 -8.14 33.67
CA SER A 20 -7.94 -7.66 33.72
C SER A 20 -7.56 -6.84 32.48
N VAL A 21 -6.57 -5.96 32.63
CA VAL A 21 -5.98 -5.20 31.49
C VAL A 21 -5.47 -6.16 30.41
N GLY A 22 -4.86 -7.29 30.81
CA GLY A 22 -4.40 -8.31 29.87
C GLY A 22 -5.54 -9.01 29.11
N THR A 23 -6.74 -9.10 29.70
CA THR A 23 -7.93 -9.62 29.02
C THR A 23 -8.40 -8.63 27.95
N VAL A 24 -8.44 -7.33 28.25
CA VAL A 24 -8.78 -6.29 27.28
C VAL A 24 -7.79 -6.26 26.13
N ASP A 25 -6.49 -6.33 26.42
CA ASP A 25 -5.44 -6.38 25.38
C ASP A 25 -5.62 -7.59 24.45
N ARG A 26 -5.90 -8.78 25.00
CA ARG A 26 -6.17 -9.97 24.18
C ARG A 26 -7.40 -9.82 23.28
N VAL A 27 -8.47 -9.20 23.79
CA VAL A 27 -9.68 -8.96 22.99
C VAL A 27 -9.41 -7.96 21.86
N ILE A 28 -8.76 -6.85 22.16
CA ILE A 28 -8.41 -5.82 21.17
C ILE A 28 -7.56 -6.41 20.04
N HIS A 29 -6.63 -7.30 20.38
CA HIS A 29 -5.72 -7.92 19.40
C HIS A 29 -6.17 -9.31 18.92
N SER A 30 -7.42 -9.70 19.17
CA SER A 30 -8.01 -10.99 18.75
C SER A 30 -7.18 -12.22 19.15
N ARG A 31 -6.48 -12.16 20.30
CA ARG A 31 -5.67 -13.26 20.81
C ARG A 31 -6.52 -14.27 21.59
N SER A 32 -6.11 -15.52 21.54
CA SER A 32 -6.77 -16.62 22.26
C SER A 32 -6.63 -16.53 23.79
N GLY A 33 -7.42 -17.32 24.53
CA GLY A 33 -7.34 -17.42 25.99
C GLY A 33 -8.24 -16.43 26.74
N VAL A 34 -9.33 -15.97 26.11
CA VAL A 34 -10.39 -15.17 26.73
C VAL A 34 -11.71 -15.94 26.63
N SER A 35 -12.50 -15.99 27.73
CA SER A 35 -13.84 -16.58 27.69
C SER A 35 -14.78 -15.75 26.82
N GLU A 36 -15.72 -16.38 26.12
CA GLU A 36 -16.72 -15.69 25.29
C GLU A 36 -17.51 -14.62 26.06
N ALA A 37 -17.83 -14.89 27.33
CA ALA A 37 -18.53 -13.94 28.19
C ALA A 37 -17.69 -12.69 28.46
N SER A 38 -16.38 -12.82 28.69
CA SER A 38 -15.48 -11.70 28.91
C SER A 38 -15.22 -10.94 27.61
N LYS A 39 -15.07 -11.66 26.50
CA LYS A 39 -14.89 -11.07 25.16
C LYS A 39 -16.07 -10.19 24.80
N LYS A 40 -17.30 -10.69 24.93
CA LYS A 40 -18.52 -9.94 24.63
C LYS A 40 -18.64 -8.66 25.46
N ARG A 41 -18.37 -8.74 26.78
CA ARG A 41 -18.41 -7.55 27.66
C ARG A 41 -17.41 -6.50 27.24
N VAL A 42 -16.19 -6.90 26.89
CA VAL A 42 -15.15 -5.96 26.43
C VAL A 42 -15.55 -5.32 25.09
N GLU A 43 -16.04 -6.10 24.13
CA GLU A 43 -16.49 -5.62 22.82
C GLU A 43 -17.64 -4.62 22.94
N GLU A 44 -18.61 -4.89 23.84
CA GLU A 44 -19.72 -3.96 24.12
C GLU A 44 -19.21 -2.61 24.67
N ILE A 45 -18.25 -2.64 25.60
CA ILE A 45 -17.66 -1.43 26.18
C ILE A 45 -16.83 -0.66 25.13
N LEU A 46 -16.03 -1.37 24.33
CA LEU A 46 -15.26 -0.75 23.23
C LEU A 46 -16.19 -0.01 22.25
N LYS A 47 -17.30 -0.65 21.88
CA LYS A 47 -18.31 -0.06 21.01
C LYS A 47 -19.04 1.13 21.65
N GLN A 48 -19.42 1.03 22.92
CA GLN A 48 -20.11 2.12 23.64
C GLN A 48 -19.24 3.37 23.78
N LEU A 49 -17.93 3.18 23.92
CA LEU A 49 -16.97 4.26 24.13
C LEU A 49 -16.35 4.78 22.82
N ASP A 50 -16.72 4.20 21.69
CA ASP A 50 -16.05 4.45 20.39
C ASP A 50 -14.51 4.42 20.53
N TYR A 51 -14.03 3.40 21.28
CA TYR A 51 -12.61 3.31 21.62
C TYR A 51 -11.77 2.96 20.41
N GLN A 52 -10.84 3.84 20.10
CA GLN A 52 -9.81 3.59 19.09
C GLN A 52 -8.48 3.29 19.79
N PRO A 53 -7.85 2.12 19.50
CA PRO A 53 -6.53 1.81 20.03
C PRO A 53 -5.54 2.92 19.67
N ASN A 54 -4.79 3.37 20.66
CA ASN A 54 -3.72 4.33 20.40
C ASN A 54 -2.53 3.60 19.78
N MET A 55 -2.35 3.71 18.48
CA MET A 55 -1.25 3.09 17.75
C MET A 55 0.12 3.48 18.31
N TYR A 56 0.30 4.73 18.73
CA TYR A 56 1.55 5.21 19.35
C TYR A 56 1.83 4.49 20.68
N ALA A 57 0.82 4.38 21.55
CA ALA A 57 1.00 3.67 22.81
C ALA A 57 1.25 2.16 22.62
N SER A 58 0.63 1.57 21.60
CA SER A 58 0.84 0.16 21.25
C SER A 58 2.23 -0.06 20.65
N ALA A 59 2.69 0.82 19.78
CA ALA A 59 4.03 0.77 19.19
C ALA A 59 5.13 0.94 20.25
N LEU A 60 4.97 1.90 21.16
CA LEU A 60 5.89 2.13 22.28
C LEU A 60 5.93 0.95 23.28
N ALA A 61 4.81 0.24 23.44
CA ALA A 61 4.75 -0.95 24.32
C ALA A 61 5.25 -2.23 23.63
N SER A 62 5.34 -2.21 22.30
CA SER A 62 5.82 -3.35 21.50
C SER A 62 7.31 -3.21 21.23
N ASN A 63 8.11 -4.18 21.72
CA ASN A 63 9.54 -4.27 21.34
C ASN A 63 9.74 -4.90 19.95
N LYS A 64 8.66 -5.17 19.21
CA LYS A 64 8.76 -5.76 17.86
C LYS A 64 9.24 -4.71 16.88
N LYS A 65 10.32 -5.04 16.19
CA LYS A 65 10.85 -4.24 15.08
C LYS A 65 10.23 -4.77 13.78
N TYR A 66 9.71 -3.87 12.96
CA TYR A 66 9.17 -4.20 11.65
C TYR A 66 10.13 -3.75 10.56
N THR A 67 10.34 -4.61 9.58
CA THR A 67 11.16 -4.31 8.40
C THR A 67 10.30 -4.39 7.15
N PHE A 68 10.23 -3.28 6.43
CA PHE A 68 9.56 -3.21 5.14
C PHE A 68 10.58 -3.01 4.03
N ILE A 69 10.28 -3.53 2.84
CA ILE A 69 11.12 -3.33 1.66
C ILE A 69 10.26 -2.72 0.55
N CYS A 70 10.79 -1.67 -0.08
CA CYS A 70 10.20 -1.06 -1.27
C CYS A 70 11.01 -1.55 -2.49
N LEU A 71 10.35 -2.18 -3.44
CA LEU A 71 10.94 -2.56 -4.73
C LEU A 71 10.53 -1.53 -5.78
N LEU A 72 11.48 -0.70 -6.19
CA LEU A 72 11.28 0.41 -7.12
C LEU A 72 12.12 0.21 -8.39
N PRO A 73 11.67 0.74 -9.55
CA PRO A 73 12.55 0.83 -10.71
C PRO A 73 13.68 1.83 -10.46
N GLU A 74 14.86 1.54 -11.00
CA GLU A 74 15.96 2.49 -11.10
C GLU A 74 15.49 3.75 -11.85
N HIS A 75 15.95 4.91 -11.39
CA HIS A 75 15.55 6.19 -11.95
C HIS A 75 16.62 7.26 -11.72
N LEU A 76 16.58 8.28 -12.53
CA LEU A 76 17.44 9.45 -12.39
C LEU A 76 16.73 10.56 -11.61
N GLU A 77 17.53 11.46 -11.04
CA GLU A 77 17.02 12.64 -10.34
C GLU A 77 16.11 13.47 -11.28
N GLY A 78 14.94 13.86 -10.78
CA GLY A 78 13.93 14.61 -11.52
C GLY A 78 12.94 13.74 -12.31
N GLU A 79 13.12 12.42 -12.36
CA GLU A 79 12.12 11.52 -12.92
C GLU A 79 10.98 11.26 -11.92
N TYR A 80 9.90 10.64 -12.41
CA TYR A 80 8.69 10.36 -11.62
C TYR A 80 8.99 9.64 -10.29
N TRP A 81 9.87 8.64 -10.31
CA TRP A 81 10.19 7.84 -9.13
C TRP A 81 10.97 8.58 -8.06
N THR A 82 11.68 9.67 -8.42
CA THR A 82 12.31 10.56 -7.43
C THR A 82 11.31 11.10 -6.42
N ALA A 83 10.13 11.53 -6.87
CA ALA A 83 9.08 12.05 -5.99
C ALA A 83 8.49 10.96 -5.10
N VAL A 84 8.35 9.73 -5.61
CA VAL A 84 7.89 8.58 -4.84
C VAL A 84 8.90 8.23 -3.75
N GLU A 85 10.18 8.17 -4.08
CA GLU A 85 11.26 7.88 -3.14
C GLU A 85 11.38 8.94 -2.05
N LEU A 86 11.27 10.22 -2.39
CA LEU A 86 11.22 11.31 -1.41
C LEU A 86 10.06 11.15 -0.43
N GLY A 87 8.87 10.77 -0.92
CA GLY A 87 7.72 10.49 -0.06
C GLY A 87 7.95 9.30 0.89
N ILE A 88 8.64 8.25 0.43
CA ILE A 88 9.05 7.12 1.26
C ILE A 88 10.01 7.59 2.38
N HIS A 89 11.01 8.39 2.04
CA HIS A 89 11.96 8.93 3.03
C HIS A 89 11.28 9.84 4.05
N GLU A 90 10.33 10.68 3.63
CA GLU A 90 9.54 11.51 4.53
C GLU A 90 8.69 10.66 5.48
N ALA A 91 8.06 9.59 4.97
CA ALA A 91 7.32 8.65 5.79
C ALA A 91 8.21 7.93 6.82
N ILE A 92 9.42 7.48 6.42
CA ILE A 92 10.40 6.88 7.33
C ILE A 92 10.74 7.85 8.48
N ALA A 93 11.01 9.10 8.15
CA ALA A 93 11.34 10.11 9.15
C ALA A 93 10.16 10.38 10.10
N THR A 94 8.95 10.50 9.55
CA THR A 94 7.72 10.78 10.31
C THR A 94 7.35 9.65 11.27
N TYR A 95 7.57 8.40 10.86
CA TYR A 95 7.16 7.21 11.61
C TYR A 95 8.33 6.50 12.30
N SER A 96 9.47 7.17 12.49
CA SER A 96 10.67 6.62 13.13
C SER A 96 10.43 6.03 14.52
N ASP A 97 9.49 6.60 15.29
CA ASP A 97 9.14 6.15 16.64
C ASP A 97 8.39 4.81 16.68
N PHE A 98 7.95 4.27 15.54
CA PHE A 98 7.19 3.01 15.47
C PHE A 98 8.04 1.75 15.41
N ASN A 99 9.34 1.82 15.67
CA ASN A 99 10.27 0.70 15.52
C ASN A 99 10.20 0.05 14.13
N THR A 100 9.99 0.87 13.10
CA THR A 100 9.96 0.45 11.70
C THR A 100 11.26 0.78 10.99
N SER A 101 11.69 -0.10 10.11
CA SER A 101 12.76 0.17 9.16
C SER A 101 12.26 -0.11 7.75
N VAL A 102 12.60 0.76 6.82
CA VAL A 102 12.28 0.59 5.41
C VAL A 102 13.58 0.59 4.61
N LYS A 103 13.71 -0.37 3.70
CA LYS A 103 14.81 -0.44 2.74
C LYS A 103 14.24 -0.28 1.33
N ILE A 104 14.98 0.39 0.47
CA ILE A 104 14.63 0.49 -0.94
C ILE A 104 15.58 -0.41 -1.72
N ASN A 105 15.00 -1.32 -2.49
CA ASN A 105 15.69 -2.14 -3.47
C ASN A 105 15.28 -1.65 -4.85
N TYR A 106 16.25 -1.56 -5.75
CA TYR A 106 16.01 -1.11 -7.11
C TYR A 106 16.16 -2.27 -8.09
N TYR A 107 15.48 -2.15 -9.23
CA TYR A 107 15.63 -3.03 -10.37
C TYR A 107 15.63 -2.20 -11.66
N ASP A 108 16.37 -2.64 -12.66
CA ASP A 108 16.31 -2.04 -14.01
C ASP A 108 14.94 -2.39 -14.65
N PRO A 109 14.08 -1.39 -14.95
CA PRO A 109 12.75 -1.63 -15.52
C PRO A 109 12.80 -2.26 -16.93
N TYR A 110 13.96 -2.32 -17.54
CA TYR A 110 14.20 -2.86 -18.88
C TYR A 110 14.95 -4.20 -18.87
N ASP A 111 15.39 -4.65 -17.69
CA ASP A 111 16.05 -5.94 -17.52
C ASP A 111 15.24 -6.87 -16.59
N TYR A 112 14.72 -7.93 -17.16
CA TYR A 112 14.00 -8.96 -16.41
C TYR A 112 14.86 -9.61 -15.32
N HIS A 113 16.13 -9.89 -15.59
CA HIS A 113 17.01 -10.53 -14.63
C HIS A 113 17.22 -9.65 -13.40
N SER A 114 17.37 -8.35 -13.60
CA SER A 114 17.47 -7.37 -12.50
C SER A 114 16.24 -7.41 -11.57
N PHE A 115 15.02 -7.53 -12.13
CA PHE A 115 13.81 -7.65 -11.31
C PHE A 115 13.79 -8.98 -10.54
N VAL A 116 14.18 -10.10 -11.16
CA VAL A 116 14.23 -11.41 -10.49
C VAL A 116 15.25 -11.40 -9.36
N ASP A 117 16.46 -10.93 -9.60
CA ASP A 117 17.54 -10.86 -8.60
C ASP A 117 17.14 -10.00 -7.39
N ALA A 118 16.54 -8.84 -7.64
CA ALA A 118 16.01 -7.98 -6.59
C ALA A 118 14.87 -8.66 -5.79
N SER A 119 14.00 -9.39 -6.48
CA SER A 119 12.89 -10.15 -5.87
C SER A 119 13.41 -11.28 -4.99
N GLU A 120 14.38 -12.07 -5.45
CA GLU A 120 15.00 -13.16 -4.69
C GLU A 120 15.73 -12.64 -3.44
N THR A 121 16.37 -11.47 -3.56
CA THR A 121 16.98 -10.79 -2.42
C THR A 121 15.92 -10.45 -1.36
N ILE A 122 14.76 -9.94 -1.76
CA ILE A 122 13.67 -9.61 -0.85
C ILE A 122 13.10 -10.87 -0.18
N ILE A 123 12.89 -11.95 -0.95
CA ILE A 123 12.42 -13.23 -0.41
C ILE A 123 13.39 -13.78 0.65
N THR A 124 14.70 -13.69 0.40
CA THR A 124 15.72 -14.14 1.33
C THR A 124 15.72 -13.33 2.64
N LEU A 125 15.44 -12.04 2.57
CA LEU A 125 15.39 -11.15 3.73
C LEU A 125 14.15 -11.33 4.60
N GLN A 126 13.11 -11.97 4.10
CA GLN A 126 11.83 -12.22 4.80
C GLN A 126 11.32 -10.99 5.57
N PRO A 127 11.01 -9.87 4.89
CA PRO A 127 10.50 -8.67 5.55
C PRO A 127 9.10 -8.87 6.12
N ASP A 128 8.66 -7.99 7.01
CA ASP A 128 7.29 -7.99 7.54
C ASP A 128 6.25 -7.47 6.51
N GLY A 129 6.71 -6.88 5.41
CA GLY A 129 5.85 -6.46 4.30
C GLY A 129 6.64 -5.84 3.15
N VAL A 130 6.04 -5.86 1.96
CA VAL A 130 6.69 -5.37 0.74
C VAL A 130 5.80 -4.36 0.02
N MET A 131 6.39 -3.27 -0.42
CA MET A 131 5.79 -2.31 -1.34
C MET A 131 6.42 -2.54 -2.73
N VAL A 132 5.59 -2.88 -3.71
CA VAL A 132 6.05 -3.26 -5.05
C VAL A 132 5.58 -2.23 -6.06
N ALA A 133 6.51 -1.65 -6.81
CA ALA A 133 6.21 -0.95 -8.05
C ALA A 133 6.28 -1.97 -9.20
N PRO A 134 5.15 -2.55 -9.63
CA PRO A 134 5.18 -3.60 -10.62
C PRO A 134 5.46 -3.04 -12.02
N THR A 135 6.26 -3.76 -12.80
CA THR A 135 6.46 -3.47 -14.23
C THR A 135 5.62 -4.37 -15.10
N ALA A 136 6.20 -5.45 -15.60
CA ALA A 136 5.52 -6.39 -16.46
C ALA A 136 4.75 -7.44 -15.64
N PRO A 137 3.46 -7.70 -15.95
CA PRO A 137 2.61 -8.59 -15.17
C PRO A 137 3.19 -9.99 -14.95
N GLN A 138 3.82 -10.56 -15.98
CA GLN A 138 4.35 -11.93 -15.94
C GLN A 138 5.47 -12.09 -14.89
N TYR A 139 6.29 -11.08 -14.68
CA TYR A 139 7.42 -11.15 -13.74
C TYR A 139 6.96 -10.85 -12.30
N THR A 140 6.13 -9.84 -12.15
CA THR A 140 5.60 -9.49 -10.85
C THR A 140 4.75 -10.60 -10.25
N LYS A 141 3.98 -11.34 -11.08
CA LYS A 141 3.16 -12.46 -10.61
C LYS A 141 4.00 -13.54 -9.92
N GLY A 142 5.10 -13.98 -10.53
CA GLY A 142 5.98 -14.98 -9.93
C GLY A 142 6.52 -14.57 -8.55
N PHE A 143 6.89 -13.30 -8.40
CA PHE A 143 7.35 -12.75 -7.12
C PHE A 143 6.23 -12.71 -6.07
N THR A 144 5.06 -12.21 -6.43
CA THR A 144 3.93 -12.09 -5.48
C THR A 144 3.35 -13.44 -5.08
N ASP A 145 3.38 -14.46 -5.95
CA ASP A 145 3.04 -15.83 -5.59
C ASP A 145 3.99 -16.39 -4.51
N GLN A 146 5.28 -16.04 -4.56
CA GLN A 146 6.24 -16.40 -3.51
C GLN A 146 5.96 -15.63 -2.20
N LEU A 147 5.70 -14.33 -2.26
CA LEU A 147 5.30 -13.55 -1.09
C LEU A 147 4.06 -14.13 -0.41
N HIS A 148 3.06 -14.52 -1.20
CA HIS A 148 1.85 -15.15 -0.70
C HIS A 148 2.15 -16.51 -0.03
N THR A 149 3.01 -17.33 -0.62
CA THR A 149 3.41 -18.64 -0.05
C THR A 149 4.11 -18.48 1.31
N LEU A 150 4.81 -17.36 1.50
CA LEU A 150 5.54 -17.03 2.74
C LEU A 150 4.72 -16.21 3.74
N ASP A 151 3.43 -15.97 3.46
CA ASP A 151 2.56 -15.09 4.25
C ASP A 151 3.13 -13.67 4.45
N ILE A 152 3.90 -13.17 3.47
CA ILE A 152 4.44 -11.81 3.48
C ILE A 152 3.42 -10.88 2.80
N PRO A 153 2.80 -9.95 3.55
CA PRO A 153 1.85 -9.01 2.96
C PRO A 153 2.55 -8.03 2.03
N TYR A 154 1.89 -7.67 0.93
CA TYR A 154 2.41 -6.69 -0.01
C TYR A 154 1.34 -5.72 -0.49
N ILE A 155 1.79 -4.56 -0.91
CA ILE A 155 0.97 -3.53 -1.57
C ILE A 155 1.58 -3.19 -2.93
N TYR A 156 0.72 -2.76 -3.85
CA TYR A 156 1.19 -2.17 -5.10
C TYR A 156 1.18 -0.65 -5.03
N ILE A 157 2.18 -0.05 -5.67
CA ILE A 157 2.25 1.38 -5.92
C ILE A 157 2.35 1.66 -7.42
N ASP A 158 1.77 2.77 -7.84
CA ASP A 158 1.73 3.26 -9.20
C ASP A 158 0.91 2.36 -10.14
N SER A 159 1.29 1.13 -10.37
CA SER A 159 0.62 0.17 -11.26
C SER A 159 -0.04 -0.97 -10.51
N ASN A 160 -1.17 -1.46 -11.01
CA ASN A 160 -1.88 -2.61 -10.47
C ASN A 160 -1.88 -3.76 -11.48
N ILE A 161 -1.76 -4.99 -11.00
CA ILE A 161 -1.80 -6.19 -11.83
C ILE A 161 -3.12 -6.91 -11.62
N LYS A 162 -3.80 -7.22 -12.72
CA LYS A 162 -5.03 -8.01 -12.69
C LYS A 162 -4.74 -9.42 -12.20
N ASP A 163 -5.72 -10.02 -11.53
CA ASP A 163 -5.72 -11.41 -11.07
C ASP A 163 -4.69 -11.76 -9.97
N VAL A 164 -4.01 -10.75 -9.43
CA VAL A 164 -3.08 -10.90 -8.30
C VAL A 164 -3.37 -9.80 -7.27
N PRO A 165 -4.38 -9.99 -6.40
CA PRO A 165 -4.81 -8.93 -5.50
C PRO A 165 -3.76 -8.67 -4.40
N PRO A 166 -3.25 -7.43 -4.27
CA PRO A 166 -2.43 -7.01 -3.14
C PRO A 166 -3.31 -6.73 -1.92
N LEU A 167 -2.69 -6.54 -0.76
CA LEU A 167 -3.38 -6.05 0.43
C LEU A 167 -4.01 -4.66 0.21
N ALA A 168 -3.32 -3.81 -0.56
CA ALA A 168 -3.80 -2.50 -1.00
C ALA A 168 -3.07 -2.04 -2.28
N PHE A 169 -3.68 -1.10 -2.99
CA PHE A 169 -3.10 -0.44 -4.14
C PHE A 169 -3.14 1.08 -3.96
N PHE A 170 -2.02 1.71 -4.18
CA PHE A 170 -1.86 3.17 -4.17
C PHE A 170 -1.38 3.63 -5.54
N GLY A 171 -2.26 4.24 -6.30
CA GLY A 171 -1.95 4.70 -7.65
C GLY A 171 -3.08 5.53 -8.24
N GLN A 172 -2.80 6.10 -9.40
CA GLN A 172 -3.75 6.91 -10.13
C GLN A 172 -4.76 6.00 -10.87
N ASN A 173 -6.01 6.46 -11.01
CA ASN A 173 -6.95 5.88 -11.96
C ASN A 173 -6.54 6.29 -13.40
N SER A 174 -5.66 5.50 -13.99
CA SER A 174 -5.05 5.80 -15.29
C SER A 174 -6.07 5.89 -16.42
N ARG A 175 -7.13 5.07 -16.39
CA ARG A 175 -8.19 5.12 -17.41
C ARG A 175 -8.94 6.45 -17.34
N GLN A 176 -9.32 6.88 -16.14
CA GLN A 176 -10.01 8.16 -15.96
C GLN A 176 -9.09 9.34 -16.27
N SER A 177 -7.81 9.23 -15.97
CA SER A 177 -6.79 10.22 -16.35
C SER A 177 -6.72 10.38 -17.87
N GLY A 178 -6.71 9.28 -18.61
CA GLY A 178 -6.74 9.31 -20.09
C GLY A 178 -8.01 9.92 -20.65
N TYR A 179 -9.16 9.53 -20.11
CA TYR A 179 -10.47 10.09 -20.47
C TYR A 179 -10.49 11.61 -20.24
N PHE A 180 -10.00 12.07 -19.10
CA PHE A 180 -9.91 13.49 -18.79
C PHE A 180 -8.94 14.23 -19.72
N ALA A 181 -7.80 13.62 -20.05
CA ALA A 181 -6.84 14.20 -20.98
C ALA A 181 -7.45 14.42 -22.37
N ALA A 182 -8.21 13.46 -22.90
CA ALA A 182 -8.95 13.61 -24.16
C ALA A 182 -9.94 14.78 -24.09
N ARG A 183 -10.73 14.85 -23.01
CA ARG A 183 -11.68 15.96 -22.79
C ARG A 183 -10.97 17.30 -22.79
N MET A 184 -9.86 17.45 -22.08
CA MET A 184 -9.11 18.70 -22.03
C MET A 184 -8.52 19.05 -23.38
N LEU A 185 -7.99 18.08 -24.13
CA LEU A 185 -7.46 18.28 -25.48
C LEU A 185 -8.55 18.80 -26.43
N MET A 186 -9.73 18.18 -26.42
CA MET A 186 -10.84 18.57 -27.28
C MET A 186 -11.43 19.95 -26.94
N LEU A 187 -11.28 20.42 -25.71
CA LEU A 187 -11.64 21.79 -25.34
C LEU A 187 -10.70 22.83 -25.99
N LEU A 188 -9.42 22.46 -26.19
CA LEU A 188 -8.38 23.34 -26.72
C LEU A 188 -8.24 23.21 -28.24
N ALA A 189 -8.46 22.04 -28.80
CA ALA A 189 -8.21 21.68 -30.19
C ALA A 189 -9.49 21.32 -30.95
N ARG A 190 -10.52 22.16 -30.87
CA ARG A 190 -11.89 21.87 -31.37
C ARG A 190 -11.94 21.67 -32.90
N ASP A 191 -11.07 22.31 -33.64
CA ASP A 191 -11.06 22.30 -35.11
C ASP A 191 -10.10 21.28 -35.70
N GLU A 192 -9.31 20.60 -34.85
CA GLU A 192 -8.37 19.57 -35.28
C GLU A 192 -9.06 18.26 -35.63
N LYS A 193 -8.63 17.64 -36.73
CA LYS A 193 -9.22 16.39 -37.21
C LYS A 193 -8.36 15.16 -36.96
N GLU A 194 -7.13 15.37 -36.56
CA GLU A 194 -6.16 14.31 -36.34
C GLU A 194 -5.49 14.48 -34.98
N ILE A 195 -5.37 13.35 -34.24
CA ILE A 195 -4.69 13.28 -32.96
C ILE A 195 -3.64 12.19 -33.04
N VAL A 196 -2.42 12.52 -32.61
CA VAL A 196 -1.32 11.56 -32.54
C VAL A 196 -1.07 11.16 -31.09
N ILE A 197 -1.09 9.86 -30.83
CA ILE A 197 -0.77 9.31 -29.51
C ILE A 197 0.65 8.72 -29.57
N PHE A 198 1.55 9.27 -28.73
CA PHE A 198 2.89 8.74 -28.57
C PHE A 198 2.93 7.71 -27.47
N ARG A 199 3.52 6.55 -27.74
CA ARG A 199 3.79 5.51 -26.73
C ARG A 199 5.29 5.40 -26.49
N LYS A 200 5.69 5.34 -25.22
CA LYS A 200 7.06 4.95 -24.85
C LYS A 200 7.12 3.42 -24.85
N ILE A 201 7.91 2.87 -25.76
CA ILE A 201 8.10 1.42 -25.92
C ILE A 201 9.61 1.16 -25.85
N HIS A 202 10.02 0.15 -25.12
CA HIS A 202 11.39 -0.35 -25.09
C HIS A 202 11.40 -1.78 -25.61
N GLU A 203 12.13 -2.05 -26.69
CA GLU A 203 12.24 -3.39 -27.32
C GLU A 203 10.89 -4.10 -27.57
N GLY A 204 9.86 -3.33 -27.92
CA GLY A 204 8.52 -3.85 -28.18
C GLY A 204 7.66 -4.06 -26.92
N ILE A 205 8.19 -3.78 -25.74
CA ILE A 205 7.48 -3.93 -24.45
C ILE A 205 6.95 -2.56 -23.98
N VAL A 206 5.67 -2.51 -23.65
CA VAL A 206 5.05 -1.38 -22.97
C VAL A 206 5.37 -1.52 -21.48
N GLY A 207 6.11 -0.58 -20.91
CA GLY A 207 6.69 -0.68 -19.57
C GLY A 207 5.68 -0.66 -18.40
N SER A 208 4.41 -0.30 -18.64
CA SER A 208 3.39 -0.38 -17.59
C SER A 208 1.97 -0.40 -18.19
N ASN A 209 1.05 -1.08 -17.52
CA ASN A 209 -0.37 -1.11 -17.87
C ASN A 209 -1.06 0.26 -17.71
N GLN A 210 -0.45 1.21 -17.03
CA GLN A 210 -0.95 2.58 -16.91
C GLN A 210 -1.01 3.30 -18.24
N GLN A 211 0.01 3.11 -19.08
CA GLN A 211 0.05 3.70 -20.42
C GLN A 211 -1.09 3.16 -21.28
N GLU A 212 -1.33 1.86 -21.25
CA GLU A 212 -2.45 1.23 -21.95
C GLU A 212 -3.80 1.71 -21.41
N ASN A 213 -3.97 1.76 -20.09
CA ASN A 213 -5.20 2.21 -19.46
C ASN A 213 -5.50 3.69 -19.78
N ARG A 214 -4.48 4.56 -19.83
CA ARG A 214 -4.66 5.95 -20.25
C ARG A 214 -5.12 6.04 -21.71
N GLU A 215 -4.54 5.25 -22.59
CA GLU A 215 -4.97 5.20 -23.98
C GLU A 215 -6.40 4.69 -24.13
N ILE A 216 -6.77 3.62 -23.40
CA ILE A 216 -8.16 3.10 -23.39
C ILE A 216 -9.12 4.20 -22.95
N GLY A 217 -8.82 4.92 -21.88
CA GLY A 217 -9.66 6.01 -21.39
C GLY A 217 -9.74 7.18 -22.40
N PHE A 218 -8.62 7.52 -23.01
CA PHE A 218 -8.57 8.55 -24.04
C PHE A 218 -9.44 8.21 -25.26
N ARG A 219 -9.30 7.01 -25.79
CA ARG A 219 -10.11 6.53 -26.91
C ARG A 219 -11.58 6.44 -26.57
N GLN A 220 -11.91 6.01 -25.37
CA GLN A 220 -13.30 5.95 -24.89
C GLN A 220 -13.96 7.35 -24.98
N TYR A 221 -13.30 8.42 -24.54
CA TYR A 221 -13.85 9.77 -24.68
C TYR A 221 -14.08 10.14 -26.15
N MET A 222 -13.13 9.81 -27.03
CA MET A 222 -13.22 10.12 -28.46
C MET A 222 -14.31 9.32 -29.20
N GLU A 223 -14.74 8.18 -28.64
CA GLU A 223 -15.85 7.38 -29.18
C GLU A 223 -17.22 7.88 -28.70
N GLU A 224 -17.27 8.51 -27.52
CA GLU A 224 -18.50 9.02 -26.90
C GLU A 224 -18.89 10.40 -27.42
N TYR A 225 -17.93 11.19 -27.95
CA TYR A 225 -18.10 12.58 -28.37
C TYR A 225 -17.47 12.90 -29.73
#